data_80f38f6cba423a30ecd400b9c741dd87
#
_entry.id   80f38f6cba423a30ecd400b9c741dd87
#
_cell.length_a   1.000
_cell.length_b   1.000
_cell.length_c   1.000
_cell.angle_alpha   90.00
_cell.angle_beta   90.00
_cell.angle_gamma   90.00
#
_symmetry.space_group_name_H-M   'P 1'
#
loop_
_entity.id
_entity.type
_entity.pdbx_description
1 polymer ?
#
loop_
_entity_poly.entity_id
_entity_poly.type
_entity_poly.pdbx_seq_one_letter_code
_entity_poly.pdbx_strand_id
1 'polypeptide(L)'
;MGELRSFKIILTTMLLIFLFSGCATTPTTGPGVEPEIKKKVEKVPDEPLDVSFAGFAFVGDYREKDKLYPYSSKLAEETMTTGQTKLNHALFNAAKNIKNPSINFKLVSAMDIKKGETISLAFAVSTEKNRIQAFGNQFFVHYEVYAQILVFDFSEKKVLATFPIRIQYSEVLNQKPSEAHSLEIFRKIYLEPGFKANIVDMWVERMNSIKIKESFGNYIRISSVEVPSETLKFVPAKFSQNKSFN
;
A
#
# COMPACT_ATOMS: atom_id res chain seq x y z
N MET A 1 -24.84 -56.43 -8.26
CA MET A 1 -24.96 -55.56 -9.47
C MET A 1 -26.12 -54.56 -9.39
N GLY A 2 -26.88 -54.48 -8.29
CA GLY A 2 -28.05 -53.62 -8.10
C GLY A 2 -27.78 -52.22 -7.49
N GLU A 3 -26.78 -52.09 -6.66
CA GLU A 3 -26.55 -50.84 -5.90
C GLU A 3 -25.95 -49.67 -6.69
N LEU A 4 -25.15 -49.96 -7.75
CA LEU A 4 -24.51 -48.89 -8.55
C LEU A 4 -25.48 -48.14 -9.45
N ARG A 5 -26.64 -48.72 -9.78
CA ARG A 5 -27.68 -48.07 -10.59
C ARG A 5 -28.52 -47.09 -9.78
N SER A 6 -28.80 -47.39 -8.51
CA SER A 6 -29.54 -46.50 -7.62
C SER A 6 -28.77 -45.21 -7.30
N PHE A 7 -27.48 -45.33 -7.11
CA PHE A 7 -26.62 -44.15 -6.80
C PHE A 7 -26.54 -43.16 -7.98
N LYS A 8 -26.48 -43.65 -9.22
CA LYS A 8 -26.48 -42.80 -10.41
C LYS A 8 -27.77 -42.03 -10.61
N ILE A 9 -28.92 -42.64 -10.30
CA ILE A 9 -30.23 -42.00 -10.44
C ILE A 9 -30.40 -40.90 -9.39
N ILE A 10 -29.97 -41.10 -8.15
CA ILE A 10 -30.07 -40.12 -7.09
C ILE A 10 -29.12 -38.91 -7.39
N LEU A 11 -27.93 -39.17 -7.91
CA LEU A 11 -27.00 -38.11 -8.26
C LEU A 11 -27.47 -37.23 -9.43
N THR A 12 -28.13 -37.85 -10.42
CA THR A 12 -28.69 -37.13 -11.60
C THR A 12 -29.91 -36.31 -11.21
N THR A 13 -30.76 -36.81 -10.29
CA THR A 13 -31.92 -36.07 -9.80
C THR A 13 -31.54 -34.89 -8.92
N MET A 14 -30.47 -35.03 -8.12
CA MET A 14 -29.98 -33.95 -7.28
C MET A 14 -29.30 -32.82 -8.11
N LEU A 15 -28.69 -33.14 -9.24
CA LEU A 15 -28.13 -32.17 -10.16
C LEU A 15 -29.18 -31.35 -10.92
N LEU A 16 -30.35 -31.92 -11.19
CA LEU A 16 -31.43 -31.22 -11.88
C LEU A 16 -32.19 -30.21 -11.00
N ILE A 17 -32.18 -30.40 -9.66
CA ILE A 17 -32.89 -29.51 -8.73
C ILE A 17 -32.14 -28.20 -8.53
N PHE A 18 -30.78 -28.15 -8.76
CA PHE A 18 -29.99 -26.95 -8.64
C PHE A 18 -30.13 -25.96 -9.81
N LEU A 19 -30.80 -26.34 -10.89
CA LEU A 19 -30.91 -25.50 -12.08
C LEU A 19 -32.14 -24.56 -12.10
N PHE A 20 -33.03 -24.61 -11.09
CA PHE A 20 -34.26 -23.82 -11.09
C PHE A 20 -34.39 -22.78 -9.97
N SER A 21 -33.37 -22.53 -9.19
CA SER A 21 -33.41 -21.50 -8.13
C SER A 21 -32.86 -20.15 -8.59
N GLY A 22 -33.11 -19.77 -9.81
CA GLY A 22 -32.82 -18.42 -10.31
C GLY A 22 -34.01 -17.49 -10.05
N CYS A 23 -34.14 -16.89 -8.87
CA CYS A 23 -35.01 -15.74 -8.67
C CYS A 23 -34.42 -14.54 -9.44
N ALA A 24 -34.95 -14.31 -10.63
CA ALA A 24 -34.75 -13.05 -11.34
C ALA A 24 -35.53 -11.94 -10.63
N THR A 25 -34.90 -11.21 -9.71
CA THR A 25 -35.41 -9.90 -9.32
C THR A 25 -35.01 -8.91 -10.42
N THR A 26 -35.96 -8.57 -11.27
CA THR A 26 -35.87 -7.43 -12.18
C THR A 26 -35.74 -6.16 -11.35
N PRO A 27 -34.62 -5.40 -11.51
CA PRO A 27 -34.57 -4.07 -10.91
C PRO A 27 -35.55 -3.17 -11.66
N THR A 28 -36.50 -2.61 -10.92
CA THR A 28 -37.38 -1.55 -11.42
C THR A 28 -36.52 -0.33 -11.71
N THR A 29 -36.21 -0.10 -12.97
CA THR A 29 -35.56 1.12 -13.45
C THR A 29 -36.55 2.28 -13.32
N GLY A 30 -36.46 3.05 -12.23
CA GLY A 30 -36.95 4.43 -12.23
C GLY A 30 -36.11 5.29 -13.18
N PRO A 31 -36.65 6.39 -13.73
CA PRO A 31 -35.90 7.26 -14.61
C PRO A 31 -34.87 8.05 -13.81
N GLY A 32 -33.77 7.38 -13.44
CA GLY A 32 -32.57 8.02 -12.92
C GLY A 32 -31.75 8.48 -14.10
N VAL A 33 -31.60 9.79 -14.23
CA VAL A 33 -30.60 10.40 -15.12
C VAL A 33 -29.25 9.87 -14.71
N GLU A 34 -28.73 8.92 -15.47
CA GLU A 34 -27.38 8.40 -15.32
C GLU A 34 -26.43 9.59 -15.57
N PRO A 35 -25.63 10.02 -14.58
CA PRO A 35 -24.70 11.13 -14.82
C PRO A 35 -23.70 10.65 -15.88
N GLU A 36 -23.76 11.30 -17.03
CA GLU A 36 -22.80 11.10 -18.13
C GLU A 36 -21.41 11.42 -17.60
N ILE A 37 -20.71 10.39 -17.11
CA ILE A 37 -19.31 10.53 -16.72
C ILE A 37 -18.53 10.75 -18.00
N LYS A 38 -18.39 12.02 -18.39
CA LYS A 38 -17.43 12.42 -19.42
C LYS A 38 -16.05 11.97 -18.95
N LYS A 39 -15.61 10.81 -19.41
CA LYS A 39 -14.21 10.38 -19.29
C LYS A 39 -13.38 11.44 -20.02
N LYS A 40 -12.88 12.41 -19.25
CA LYS A 40 -11.82 13.30 -19.73
C LYS A 40 -10.65 12.35 -20.02
N VAL A 41 -10.37 12.14 -21.30
CA VAL A 41 -9.15 11.41 -21.73
C VAL A 41 -8.00 12.28 -21.25
N GLU A 42 -7.43 11.89 -20.12
CA GLU A 42 -6.27 12.58 -19.57
C GLU A 42 -5.10 12.28 -20.50
N LYS A 43 -4.62 13.32 -21.16
CA LYS A 43 -3.40 13.27 -21.95
C LYS A 43 -2.27 12.80 -21.04
N VAL A 44 -1.68 11.66 -21.35
CA VAL A 44 -0.37 11.29 -20.80
C VAL A 44 0.59 12.37 -21.30
N PRO A 45 1.44 12.96 -20.45
CA PRO A 45 2.43 13.92 -20.91
C PRO A 45 3.25 13.31 -22.04
N ASP A 46 3.45 14.03 -23.11
CA ASP A 46 4.26 13.58 -24.25
C ASP A 46 5.76 13.52 -23.88
N GLU A 47 6.15 14.15 -22.76
CA GLU A 47 7.50 14.17 -22.22
C GLU A 47 7.57 13.51 -20.83
N PRO A 48 8.69 12.83 -20.48
CA PRO A 48 8.89 12.28 -19.15
C PRO A 48 8.88 13.39 -18.09
N LEU A 49 8.17 13.15 -17.00
CA LEU A 49 8.10 14.09 -15.89
C LEU A 49 9.39 14.07 -15.07
N ASP A 50 10.00 15.21 -14.86
CA ASP A 50 11.16 15.36 -13.96
C ASP A 50 10.74 15.17 -12.51
N VAL A 51 11.33 14.19 -11.84
CA VAL A 51 11.02 13.82 -10.47
C VAL A 51 12.28 13.69 -9.63
N SER A 52 12.34 14.42 -8.53
CA SER A 52 13.45 14.35 -7.58
C SER A 52 13.20 13.33 -6.48
N PHE A 53 14.25 12.63 -6.01
CA PHE A 53 14.13 11.69 -4.90
C PHE A 53 14.42 12.39 -3.56
N ALA A 54 13.42 12.44 -2.68
CA ALA A 54 13.50 13.07 -1.37
C ALA A 54 14.02 12.13 -0.25
N GLY A 55 14.19 10.84 -0.55
CA GLY A 55 14.72 9.87 0.41
C GLY A 55 13.69 9.08 1.20
N PHE A 56 14.12 8.56 2.36
CA PHE A 56 13.33 7.78 3.30
C PHE A 56 12.55 8.68 4.27
N ALA A 57 11.31 8.32 4.56
CA ALA A 57 10.45 9.06 5.48
C ALA A 57 9.57 8.11 6.31
N PHE A 58 8.96 8.65 7.38
CA PHE A 58 7.89 8.02 8.15
C PHE A 58 6.58 8.77 7.94
N VAL A 59 5.48 8.04 7.86
CA VAL A 59 4.14 8.64 7.81
C VAL A 59 3.66 8.92 9.23
N GLY A 60 3.10 10.10 9.47
CA GLY A 60 2.55 10.49 10.77
C GLY A 60 3.48 11.39 11.60
N ASP A 61 3.28 11.41 12.92
CA ASP A 61 4.08 12.25 13.80
C ASP A 61 5.50 11.67 13.99
N TYR A 62 6.49 12.38 13.51
CA TYR A 62 7.89 11.96 13.60
C TYR A 62 8.36 11.73 15.04
N ARG A 63 7.76 12.40 16.04
CA ARG A 63 8.08 12.22 17.45
C ARG A 63 7.69 10.85 18.00
N GLU A 64 6.72 10.19 17.36
CA GLU A 64 6.24 8.85 17.70
C GLU A 64 6.95 7.74 16.90
N LYS A 65 7.95 8.07 16.05
CA LYS A 65 8.58 7.11 15.13
C LYS A 65 9.10 5.85 15.82
N ASP A 66 9.73 6.00 16.99
CA ASP A 66 10.34 4.88 17.71
C ASP A 66 9.31 3.92 18.31
N LYS A 67 8.10 4.41 18.57
CA LYS A 67 6.97 3.62 19.04
C LYS A 67 6.22 2.97 17.89
N LEU A 68 6.00 3.70 16.80
CA LEU A 68 5.23 3.24 15.65
C LEU A 68 6.06 2.33 14.72
N TYR A 69 7.38 2.57 14.67
CA TYR A 69 8.32 1.92 13.75
C TYR A 69 9.59 1.49 14.48
N PRO A 70 9.51 0.63 15.51
CA PRO A 70 10.61 0.37 16.45
C PRO A 70 11.87 -0.23 15.79
N TYR A 71 11.75 -0.90 14.65
CA TYR A 71 12.89 -1.46 13.92
C TYR A 71 13.35 -0.53 12.79
N SER A 72 12.41 -0.02 11.99
CA SER A 72 12.74 0.91 10.90
C SER A 72 13.37 2.20 11.42
N SER A 73 12.96 2.71 12.60
CA SER A 73 13.57 3.90 13.18
C SER A 73 15.04 3.66 13.54
N LYS A 74 15.36 2.51 14.14
CA LYS A 74 16.75 2.12 14.45
C LYS A 74 17.60 2.02 13.17
N LEU A 75 17.05 1.38 12.13
CA LEU A 75 17.73 1.23 10.84
C LEU A 75 17.93 2.57 10.12
N ALA A 76 16.98 3.51 10.27
CA ALA A 76 17.06 4.84 9.68
C ALA A 76 18.15 5.71 10.33
N GLU A 77 18.59 5.39 11.55
CA GLU A 77 19.67 6.06 12.25
C GLU A 77 21.06 5.47 11.95
N GLU A 78 21.09 4.26 11.35
CA GLU A 78 22.36 3.65 10.96
C GLU A 78 23.03 4.42 9.82
N THR A 79 24.22 4.94 10.11
CA THR A 79 25.00 5.71 9.15
C THR A 79 26.15 4.89 8.55
N MET A 80 26.55 5.28 7.36
CA MET A 80 27.80 4.88 6.73
C MET A 80 28.95 5.77 7.20
N THR A 81 30.17 5.40 6.89
CA THR A 81 31.37 6.23 7.15
C THR A 81 31.31 7.60 6.46
N THR A 82 30.52 7.72 5.39
CA THR A 82 30.27 8.97 4.66
C THR A 82 29.28 9.91 5.33
N GLY A 83 28.65 9.50 6.46
CA GLY A 83 27.59 10.25 7.14
C GLY A 83 26.19 10.07 6.56
N GLN A 84 26.06 9.43 5.40
CA GLN A 84 24.76 9.10 4.82
C GLN A 84 24.13 7.91 5.57
N THR A 85 22.79 7.89 5.77
CA THR A 85 22.11 6.76 6.37
C THR A 85 22.10 5.57 5.41
N LYS A 86 22.20 4.34 5.95
CA LYS A 86 22.21 3.12 5.15
C LYS A 86 20.93 2.95 4.34
N LEU A 87 19.77 3.30 4.91
CA LEU A 87 18.48 3.24 4.21
C LEU A 87 18.43 4.19 3.01
N ASN A 88 18.83 5.45 3.19
CA ASN A 88 18.88 6.38 2.06
C ASN A 88 19.86 5.93 0.99
N HIS A 89 21.03 5.39 1.40
CA HIS A 89 22.00 4.86 0.45
C HIS A 89 21.44 3.68 -0.36
N ALA A 90 20.78 2.73 0.31
CA ALA A 90 20.15 1.58 -0.36
C ALA A 90 19.09 2.02 -1.37
N LEU A 91 18.17 2.91 -0.96
CA LEU A 91 17.14 3.46 -1.82
C LEU A 91 17.73 4.25 -3.00
N PHE A 92 18.75 5.07 -2.75
CA PHE A 92 19.41 5.85 -3.79
C PHE A 92 20.11 4.97 -4.84
N ASN A 93 20.75 3.88 -4.38
CA ASN A 93 21.36 2.92 -5.30
C ASN A 93 20.31 2.12 -6.07
N ALA A 94 19.25 1.72 -5.43
CA ALA A 94 18.14 1.01 -6.07
C ALA A 94 17.43 1.91 -7.11
N ALA A 95 17.32 3.20 -6.84
CA ALA A 95 16.72 4.18 -7.75
C ALA A 95 17.40 4.23 -9.12
N LYS A 96 18.70 3.92 -9.20
CA LYS A 96 19.45 3.83 -10.48
C LYS A 96 18.92 2.73 -11.41
N ASN A 97 18.18 1.76 -10.86
CA ASN A 97 17.59 0.66 -11.61
C ASN A 97 16.15 0.95 -12.09
N ILE A 98 15.61 2.13 -11.76
CA ILE A 98 14.28 2.55 -12.21
C ILE A 98 14.35 2.89 -13.70
N LYS A 99 13.48 2.22 -14.48
CA LYS A 99 13.39 2.35 -15.94
C LYS A 99 11.95 2.70 -16.36
N ASN A 100 11.37 3.69 -15.70
CA ASN A 100 10.02 4.13 -16.02
C ASN A 100 10.06 5.18 -17.13
N PRO A 101 9.48 4.93 -18.33
CA PRO A 101 9.52 5.87 -19.43
C PRO A 101 8.70 7.15 -19.20
N SER A 102 7.81 7.15 -18.21
CA SER A 102 6.97 8.31 -17.87
C SER A 102 7.63 9.30 -16.92
N ILE A 103 8.81 8.96 -16.37
CA ILE A 103 9.52 9.80 -15.41
C ILE A 103 10.99 9.87 -15.74
N ASN A 104 11.54 11.08 -15.60
CA ASN A 104 12.96 11.33 -15.59
C ASN A 104 13.40 11.49 -14.12
N PHE A 105 13.97 10.41 -13.57
CA PHE A 105 14.28 10.33 -12.15
C PHE A 105 15.61 11.04 -11.85
N LYS A 106 15.53 12.20 -11.18
CA LYS A 106 16.69 12.97 -10.79
C LYS A 106 17.18 12.58 -9.40
N LEU A 107 18.35 11.97 -9.34
CA LEU A 107 19.04 11.63 -8.11
C LEU A 107 19.83 12.85 -7.58
N VAL A 108 19.13 13.90 -7.19
CA VAL A 108 19.72 15.08 -6.55
C VAL A 108 19.53 15.01 -5.04
N SER A 109 20.49 15.56 -4.31
CA SER A 109 20.33 15.74 -2.87
C SER A 109 19.12 16.65 -2.60
N ALA A 110 18.35 16.36 -1.54
CA ALA A 110 17.22 17.20 -1.14
C ALA A 110 17.62 18.68 -0.91
N MET A 111 18.92 18.94 -0.66
CA MET A 111 19.48 20.30 -0.53
C MET A 111 19.72 20.99 -1.88
N ASP A 112 19.77 20.24 -2.97
CA ASP A 112 20.06 20.74 -4.31
C ASP A 112 18.80 20.90 -5.19
N ILE A 113 17.60 20.68 -4.61
CA ILE A 113 16.34 20.89 -5.32
C ILE A 113 16.20 22.38 -5.62
N LYS A 114 16.40 22.73 -6.89
CA LYS A 114 16.28 24.12 -7.32
C LYS A 114 14.82 24.57 -7.24
N LYS A 115 14.64 25.85 -6.87
CA LYS A 115 13.34 26.50 -6.89
C LYS A 115 12.75 26.42 -8.32
N GLY A 116 11.72 25.57 -8.50
CA GLY A 116 11.11 25.29 -9.82
C GLY A 116 11.08 23.79 -10.19
N GLU A 117 11.89 22.94 -9.54
CA GLU A 117 11.73 21.48 -9.62
C GLU A 117 10.71 21.08 -8.57
N THR A 118 9.46 20.93 -8.99
CA THR A 118 8.33 20.92 -8.05
C THR A 118 7.95 19.53 -7.56
N ILE A 119 8.15 18.48 -8.36
CA ILE A 119 7.68 17.13 -8.00
C ILE A 119 8.79 16.31 -7.36
N SER A 120 8.51 15.81 -6.19
CA SER A 120 9.43 14.96 -5.42
C SER A 120 8.77 13.65 -5.00
N LEU A 121 9.61 12.64 -4.83
CA LEU A 121 9.25 11.31 -4.39
C LEU A 121 9.95 10.96 -3.09
N ALA A 122 9.18 10.43 -2.13
CA ALA A 122 9.73 9.81 -0.94
C ALA A 122 9.28 8.35 -0.83
N PHE A 123 10.15 7.51 -0.27
CA PHE A 123 9.77 6.20 0.24
C PHE A 123 9.35 6.37 1.70
N ALA A 124 8.05 6.28 1.98
CA ALA A 124 7.49 6.57 3.30
C ALA A 124 6.91 5.31 3.96
N VAL A 125 7.45 4.90 5.10
CA VAL A 125 6.92 3.79 5.89
C VAL A 125 5.69 4.26 6.66
N SER A 126 4.59 3.52 6.53
CA SER A 126 3.30 3.84 7.16
C SER A 126 2.88 2.86 8.25
N THR A 127 3.43 1.65 8.25
CA THR A 127 3.13 0.65 9.28
C THR A 127 4.27 -0.37 9.35
N GLU A 128 4.65 -0.73 10.56
CA GLU A 128 5.57 -1.81 10.85
C GLU A 128 4.94 -2.74 11.90
N LYS A 129 4.96 -4.04 11.66
CA LYS A 129 4.41 -5.02 12.61
C LYS A 129 5.32 -6.23 12.73
N ASN A 130 5.50 -6.65 13.97
CA ASN A 130 6.11 -7.91 14.34
C ASN A 130 5.12 -8.66 15.24
N ARG A 131 4.59 -9.78 14.74
CA ARG A 131 3.63 -10.62 15.48
C ARG A 131 4.25 -11.96 15.76
N ILE A 132 4.22 -12.38 17.03
CA ILE A 132 4.76 -13.65 17.50
C ILE A 132 3.60 -14.45 18.09
N GLN A 133 3.36 -15.64 17.56
CA GLN A 133 2.32 -16.53 18.02
C GLN A 133 2.95 -17.88 18.38
N ALA A 134 2.69 -18.34 19.62
CA ALA A 134 3.14 -19.67 20.05
C ALA A 134 2.22 -20.76 19.51
N PHE A 135 2.82 -21.84 19.01
CA PHE A 135 2.15 -23.04 18.51
C PHE A 135 2.86 -24.28 19.07
N GLY A 136 2.31 -24.83 20.14
CA GLY A 136 3.00 -25.92 20.85
C GLY A 136 4.40 -25.49 21.29
N ASN A 137 5.43 -26.20 20.81
CA ASN A 137 6.83 -25.91 21.09
C ASN A 137 7.50 -24.98 20.07
N GLN A 138 6.72 -24.43 19.15
CA GLN A 138 7.22 -23.58 18.08
C GLN A 138 6.59 -22.18 18.16
N PHE A 139 7.26 -21.22 17.52
CA PHE A 139 6.81 -19.85 17.39
C PHE A 139 6.66 -19.50 15.91
N PHE A 140 5.45 -19.14 15.52
CA PHE A 140 5.20 -18.50 14.22
C PHE A 140 5.44 -17.01 14.37
N VAL A 141 6.35 -16.49 13.57
CA VAL A 141 6.69 -15.06 13.56
C VAL A 141 6.30 -14.46 12.23
N HIS A 142 5.57 -13.37 12.27
CA HIS A 142 5.11 -12.67 11.10
C HIS A 142 5.56 -11.21 11.13
N TYR A 143 6.33 -10.84 10.13
CA TYR A 143 6.86 -9.49 9.90
C TYR A 143 6.09 -8.84 8.76
N GLU A 144 5.70 -7.59 8.95
CA GLU A 144 4.93 -6.86 7.95
C GLU A 144 5.38 -5.41 7.92
N VAL A 145 5.64 -4.91 6.71
CA VAL A 145 5.92 -3.50 6.46
C VAL A 145 4.97 -3.00 5.38
N TYR A 146 4.28 -1.92 5.70
CA TYR A 146 3.58 -1.11 4.73
C TYR A 146 4.37 0.17 4.51
N ALA A 147 4.62 0.46 3.26
CA ALA A 147 5.21 1.71 2.83
C ALA A 147 4.38 2.28 1.67
N GLN A 148 4.69 3.48 1.28
CA GLN A 148 4.11 4.12 0.12
C GLN A 148 5.14 4.97 -0.60
N ILE A 149 5.01 5.02 -1.91
CA ILE A 149 5.66 6.03 -2.72
C ILE A 149 4.82 7.30 -2.55
N LEU A 150 5.38 8.28 -1.87
CA LEU A 150 4.73 9.57 -1.65
C LEU A 150 5.20 10.53 -2.72
N VAL A 151 4.27 10.93 -3.61
CA VAL A 151 4.52 11.95 -4.63
C VAL A 151 3.99 13.28 -4.12
N PHE A 152 4.83 14.30 -4.07
CA PHE A 152 4.42 15.60 -3.54
C PHE A 152 5.04 16.75 -4.33
N ASP A 153 4.29 17.84 -4.39
CA ASP A 153 4.80 19.12 -4.84
C ASP A 153 5.47 19.84 -3.68
N PHE A 154 6.78 20.01 -3.80
CA PHE A 154 7.60 20.62 -2.74
C PHE A 154 7.30 22.12 -2.59
N SER A 155 6.99 22.81 -3.69
CA SER A 155 6.68 24.26 -3.68
C SER A 155 5.31 24.54 -3.05
N GLU A 156 4.31 23.75 -3.42
CA GLU A 156 2.94 23.89 -2.90
C GLU A 156 2.72 23.17 -1.57
N LYS A 157 3.71 22.37 -1.12
CA LYS A 157 3.62 21.51 0.09
C LYS A 157 2.41 20.60 0.06
N LYS A 158 2.10 20.05 -1.11
CA LYS A 158 0.90 19.26 -1.37
C LYS A 158 1.25 17.85 -1.80
N VAL A 159 0.60 16.86 -1.19
CA VAL A 159 0.67 15.48 -1.66
C VAL A 159 -0.19 15.36 -2.92
N LEU A 160 0.43 14.89 -4.01
CA LEU A 160 -0.20 14.70 -5.30
C LEU A 160 -0.76 13.29 -5.46
N ALA A 161 0.02 12.29 -5.05
CA ALA A 161 -0.40 10.89 -5.11
C ALA A 161 0.35 10.04 -4.09
N THR A 162 -0.23 8.88 -3.78
CA THR A 162 0.43 7.83 -3.00
C THR A 162 0.24 6.49 -3.68
N PHE A 163 1.29 5.67 -3.72
CA PHE A 163 1.23 4.33 -4.26
C PHE A 163 1.67 3.34 -3.18
N PRO A 164 0.76 2.50 -2.69
CA PRO A 164 1.05 1.60 -1.59
C PRO A 164 2.00 0.48 -2.01
N ILE A 165 2.86 0.09 -1.06
CA ILE A 165 3.74 -1.06 -1.12
C ILE A 165 3.54 -1.84 0.17
N ARG A 166 3.50 -3.16 0.06
CA ARG A 166 3.38 -4.05 1.22
C ARG A 166 4.30 -5.23 1.06
N ILE A 167 5.05 -5.53 2.11
CA ILE A 167 5.84 -6.74 2.20
C ILE A 167 5.45 -7.53 3.44
N GLN A 168 5.50 -8.86 3.32
CA GLN A 168 5.26 -9.78 4.41
C GLN A 168 6.31 -10.87 4.37
N TYR A 169 6.82 -11.23 5.53
CA TYR A 169 7.71 -12.34 5.73
C TYR A 169 7.29 -13.13 6.96
N SER A 170 7.37 -14.45 6.90
CA SER A 170 7.05 -15.30 8.04
C SER A 170 8.08 -16.41 8.17
N GLU A 171 8.34 -16.78 9.41
CA GLU A 171 9.20 -17.90 9.76
C GLU A 171 8.63 -18.68 10.94
N VAL A 172 9.09 -19.93 11.09
CA VAL A 172 8.77 -20.80 12.22
C VAL A 172 10.07 -21.07 12.97
N LEU A 173 10.07 -20.81 14.27
CA LEU A 173 11.23 -20.94 15.14
C LEU A 173 10.93 -21.93 16.28
N ASN A 174 11.95 -22.66 16.75
CA ASN A 174 11.84 -23.56 17.89
C ASN A 174 11.94 -22.84 19.24
N GLN A 175 12.25 -21.55 19.23
CA GLN A 175 12.30 -20.71 20.42
C GLN A 175 11.75 -19.31 20.10
N LYS A 176 11.26 -18.61 21.13
CA LYS A 176 10.79 -17.25 20.97
C LYS A 176 11.92 -16.35 20.44
N PRO A 177 11.69 -15.58 19.33
CA PRO A 177 12.73 -14.71 18.80
C PRO A 177 13.10 -13.62 19.79
N SER A 178 14.37 -13.27 19.82
CA SER A 178 14.85 -12.09 20.52
C SER A 178 14.57 -10.83 19.73
N GLU A 179 14.64 -9.69 20.41
CA GLU A 179 14.58 -8.36 19.76
C GLU A 179 15.68 -8.21 18.67
N ALA A 180 16.89 -8.70 18.97
CA ALA A 180 18.00 -8.68 18.02
C ALA A 180 17.72 -9.51 16.76
N HIS A 181 17.10 -10.68 16.92
CA HIS A 181 16.69 -11.50 15.77
C HIS A 181 15.66 -10.76 14.91
N SER A 182 14.66 -10.17 15.54
CA SER A 182 13.64 -9.40 14.82
C SER A 182 14.23 -8.20 14.07
N LEU A 183 15.14 -7.47 14.71
CA LEU A 183 15.85 -6.35 14.06
C LEU A 183 16.67 -6.83 12.86
N GLU A 184 17.30 -8.01 12.95
CA GLU A 184 18.06 -8.58 11.82
C GLU A 184 17.15 -8.95 10.65
N ILE A 185 15.95 -9.49 10.92
CA ILE A 185 14.98 -9.76 9.85
C ILE A 185 14.50 -8.46 9.19
N PHE A 186 14.20 -7.42 9.97
CA PHE A 186 13.87 -6.11 9.38
C PHE A 186 15.03 -5.53 8.59
N ARG A 187 16.29 -5.73 9.06
CA ARG A 187 17.48 -5.35 8.29
C ARG A 187 17.52 -6.01 6.91
N LYS A 188 17.22 -7.31 6.84
CA LYS A 188 17.15 -8.03 5.56
C LYS A 188 16.03 -7.51 4.67
N ILE A 189 14.85 -7.23 5.25
CA ILE A 189 13.72 -6.65 4.53
C ILE A 189 14.08 -5.31 3.87
N TYR A 190 14.90 -4.50 4.52
CA TYR A 190 15.24 -3.16 4.01
C TYR A 190 16.56 -3.10 3.25
N LEU A 191 17.57 -3.87 3.65
CA LEU A 191 18.95 -3.61 3.23
C LEU A 191 19.63 -4.79 2.50
N GLU A 192 19.04 -5.99 2.47
CA GLU A 192 19.64 -7.17 1.82
C GLU A 192 19.04 -7.35 0.42
N PRO A 193 19.75 -6.98 -0.66
CA PRO A 193 19.27 -7.17 -2.03
C PRO A 193 19.06 -8.67 -2.31
N GLY A 194 17.95 -9.01 -2.97
CA GLY A 194 17.59 -10.39 -3.27
C GLY A 194 17.02 -11.19 -2.11
N PHE A 195 16.87 -10.60 -0.91
CA PHE A 195 16.08 -11.23 0.14
C PHE A 195 14.63 -11.35 -0.35
N LYS A 196 14.04 -12.55 -0.24
CA LYS A 196 12.71 -12.86 -0.81
C LYS A 196 11.57 -11.90 -0.40
N ALA A 197 11.79 -11.10 0.62
CA ALA A 197 10.87 -10.08 1.12
C ALA A 197 11.57 -8.71 1.21
N ASN A 198 12.38 -8.35 0.22
CA ASN A 198 13.03 -7.05 0.19
C ASN A 198 12.05 -5.97 -0.29
N ILE A 199 11.82 -4.95 0.55
CA ILE A 199 10.87 -3.88 0.24
C ILE A 199 11.43 -2.85 -0.74
N VAL A 200 12.76 -2.71 -0.80
CA VAL A 200 13.42 -1.80 -1.73
C VAL A 200 13.36 -2.35 -3.15
N ASP A 201 13.52 -3.66 -3.33
CA ASP A 201 13.35 -4.32 -4.63
C ASP A 201 11.90 -4.14 -5.13
N MET A 202 10.92 -4.34 -4.25
CA MET A 202 9.50 -4.11 -4.56
C MET A 202 9.22 -2.64 -4.88
N TRP A 203 9.89 -1.71 -4.20
CA TRP A 203 9.77 -0.28 -4.52
C TRP A 203 10.23 0.01 -5.95
N VAL A 204 11.38 -0.54 -6.38
CA VAL A 204 11.87 -0.39 -7.78
C VAL A 204 10.87 -0.97 -8.77
N GLU A 205 10.35 -2.17 -8.51
CA GLU A 205 9.34 -2.81 -9.35
C GLU A 205 8.09 -1.91 -9.48
N ARG A 206 7.61 -1.40 -8.35
CA ARG A 206 6.46 -0.50 -8.33
C ARG A 206 6.73 0.79 -9.09
N MET A 207 7.91 1.39 -8.90
CA MET A 207 8.33 2.61 -9.60
C MET A 207 8.36 2.41 -11.13
N ASN A 208 8.74 1.23 -11.60
CA ASN A 208 8.75 0.92 -13.04
C ASN A 208 7.33 0.80 -13.63
N SER A 209 6.31 0.58 -12.81
CA SER A 209 4.92 0.35 -13.24
C SER A 209 3.98 1.54 -13.04
N ILE A 210 4.32 2.50 -12.17
CA ILE A 210 3.44 3.65 -11.90
C ILE A 210 3.45 4.66 -13.03
N LYS A 211 2.32 5.38 -13.16
CA LYS A 211 2.21 6.56 -14.02
C LYS A 211 2.00 7.77 -13.13
N ILE A 212 2.93 8.70 -13.20
CA ILE A 212 2.84 9.98 -12.49
C ILE A 212 2.38 11.02 -13.50
N LYS A 213 1.37 11.80 -13.13
CA LYS A 213 0.81 12.86 -13.96
C LYS A 213 1.20 14.22 -13.36
N GLU A 214 1.39 15.22 -14.18
CA GLU A 214 1.67 16.60 -13.73
C GLU A 214 0.52 17.17 -12.89
N SER A 215 -0.71 16.77 -13.16
CA SER A 215 -1.85 17.17 -12.36
C SER A 215 -2.69 15.96 -11.98
N PHE A 216 -2.77 15.69 -10.70
CA PHE A 216 -3.72 14.75 -10.12
C PHE A 216 -5.01 15.52 -9.80
N GLY A 217 -5.68 16.03 -10.85
CA GLY A 217 -6.83 16.93 -10.72
C GLY A 217 -8.14 16.28 -10.25
N ASN A 218 -8.15 14.97 -9.99
CA ASN A 218 -9.34 14.26 -9.55
C ASN A 218 -9.24 13.92 -8.07
N TYR A 219 -9.84 14.75 -7.22
CA TYR A 219 -10.07 14.42 -5.83
C TYR A 219 -11.22 13.43 -5.74
N ILE A 220 -11.03 12.32 -5.02
CA ILE A 220 -12.17 11.52 -4.55
C ILE A 220 -12.81 12.33 -3.42
N ARG A 221 -13.99 12.87 -3.69
CA ARG A 221 -14.82 13.53 -2.69
C ARG A 221 -15.96 12.59 -2.33
N ILE A 222 -16.09 12.27 -1.04
CA ILE A 222 -17.30 11.64 -0.53
C ILE A 222 -18.38 12.73 -0.55
N SER A 223 -19.33 12.64 -1.47
CA SER A 223 -20.41 13.63 -1.63
C SER A 223 -21.54 13.41 -0.63
N SER A 224 -21.77 12.16 -0.24
CA SER A 224 -22.76 11.78 0.78
C SER A 224 -22.40 10.44 1.41
N VAL A 225 -22.79 10.27 2.66
CA VAL A 225 -22.76 8.97 3.35
C VAL A 225 -24.19 8.69 3.80
N GLU A 226 -24.83 7.70 3.19
CA GLU A 226 -26.13 7.22 3.60
C GLU A 226 -25.97 6.04 4.55
N VAL A 227 -26.46 6.19 5.76
CA VAL A 227 -26.48 5.10 6.76
C VAL A 227 -27.94 4.61 6.83
N PRO A 228 -28.21 3.35 6.46
CA PRO A 228 -29.54 2.77 6.60
C PRO A 228 -30.04 2.91 8.04
N SER A 229 -31.34 3.24 8.19
CA SER A 229 -31.95 3.51 9.50
C SER A 229 -31.78 2.35 10.51
N GLU A 230 -31.77 1.13 10.00
CA GLU A 230 -31.55 -0.09 10.77
C GLU A 230 -30.14 -0.22 11.36
N THR A 231 -29.14 0.44 10.73
CA THR A 231 -27.74 0.42 11.18
C THR A 231 -27.41 1.59 12.10
N LEU A 232 -28.25 2.65 12.14
CA LEU A 232 -28.04 3.83 13.00
C LEU A 232 -27.94 3.47 14.49
N LYS A 233 -28.63 2.43 14.94
CA LYS A 233 -28.56 1.93 16.33
C LYS A 233 -27.19 1.40 16.75
N PHE A 234 -26.33 1.05 15.77
CA PHE A 234 -24.98 0.55 16.01
C PHE A 234 -23.92 1.66 15.87
N VAL A 235 -24.33 2.83 15.39
CA VAL A 235 -23.41 3.98 15.25
C VAL A 235 -23.22 4.63 16.61
N PRO A 236 -21.99 4.79 17.13
CA PRO A 236 -21.74 5.47 18.38
C PRO A 236 -22.33 6.88 18.38
N ALA A 237 -22.94 7.31 19.50
CA ALA A 237 -23.64 8.59 19.62
C ALA A 237 -22.82 9.81 19.15
N LYS A 238 -21.49 9.79 19.34
CA LYS A 238 -20.60 10.86 18.89
C LYS A 238 -20.58 11.05 17.36
N PHE A 239 -20.97 10.04 16.57
CA PHE A 239 -21.05 10.13 15.10
C PHE A 239 -22.47 10.30 14.61
N SER A 240 -23.50 9.94 15.41
CA SER A 240 -24.91 10.07 15.03
C SER A 240 -25.42 11.51 15.15
N GLN A 241 -24.75 12.36 15.94
CA GLN A 241 -25.16 13.75 16.16
C GLN A 241 -24.61 14.74 15.12
N ASN A 242 -23.56 14.39 14.39
CA ASN A 242 -23.00 15.25 13.34
C ASN A 242 -23.76 15.07 12.03
N LYS A 243 -24.83 15.87 11.83
CA LYS A 243 -25.59 15.96 10.58
C LYS A 243 -24.84 16.64 9.44
N SER A 244 -23.58 16.96 9.58
CA SER A 244 -22.79 17.64 8.54
C SER A 244 -21.41 17.04 8.40
N PHE A 245 -21.28 16.05 7.55
CA PHE A 245 -20.05 15.86 6.80
C PHE A 245 -20.14 16.81 5.57
N ASN A 246 -19.96 18.10 5.82
CA ASN A 246 -19.75 19.08 4.76
C ASN A 246 -18.25 19.22 4.50
#